data_260f456da78314604c76df7541adb08c
#
_entry.id   260f456da78314604c76df7541adb08c
#
_cell.length_a   1.000
_cell.length_b   1.000
_cell.length_c   1.000
_cell.angle_alpha   90.00
_cell.angle_beta   90.00
_cell.angle_gamma   90.00
#
_symmetry.space_group_name_H-M   'P 1'
#
loop_
_entity.id
_entity.type
_entity.pdbx_description
1 polymer ?
#
loop_
_entity_poly.entity_id
_entity_poly.type
_entity_poly.pdbx_seq_one_letter_code
_entity_poly.pdbx_strand_id
1 'polypeptide(L)'
;MKSLKMKKEFKVIADLLPNNSRVLDVGCGDGSLMNFLKEEKNIEVRGLELNQENVQKCINKGLPVIQGNAETELHHFPDQSLDYVVLSQSLQAFYEPEKVLKNLLRIGKAVIVSIPNFGYWKVRVKLLFFGEMPVTKTLPNTWYNTPNLHMCTIKDLFKFCDEKNINIKQVVGVNEDETSLIKKSNLEIKNLFSKLGIFLIG
;
A
#
# COMPACT_ATOMS: atom_id res chain seq x y z
N MET A 1 13.30 5.89 -15.07
CA MET A 1 11.99 6.48 -14.73
C MET A 1 11.18 5.66 -13.70
N LYS A 2 11.21 4.30 -13.66
CA LYS A 2 10.58 3.49 -12.60
C LYS A 2 11.13 3.79 -11.20
N SER A 3 12.42 4.10 -11.08
CA SER A 3 13.14 4.37 -9.83
C SER A 3 12.69 5.65 -9.08
N LEU A 4 12.35 6.73 -9.79
CA LEU A 4 12.00 8.01 -9.14
C LEU A 4 10.60 8.01 -8.49
N LYS A 5 9.66 7.24 -9.03
CA LYS A 5 8.27 7.17 -8.52
C LYS A 5 8.17 6.27 -7.29
N MET A 6 8.84 5.12 -7.30
CA MET A 6 8.98 4.26 -6.12
C MET A 6 9.61 5.04 -4.95
N LYS A 7 10.58 5.90 -5.21
CA LYS A 7 11.19 6.75 -4.18
C LYS A 7 10.21 7.73 -3.51
N LYS A 8 9.22 8.31 -4.23
CA LYS A 8 8.25 9.23 -3.62
C LYS A 8 7.25 8.52 -2.70
N GLU A 9 6.69 7.40 -3.11
CA GLU A 9 5.83 6.57 -2.27
C GLU A 9 6.58 6.14 -1.01
N PHE A 10 7.79 5.59 -1.18
CA PHE A 10 8.62 5.13 -0.07
C PHE A 10 8.96 6.27 0.90
N LYS A 11 9.26 7.46 0.37
CA LYS A 11 9.50 8.63 1.19
C LYS A 11 8.28 9.03 2.01
N VAL A 12 7.08 9.05 1.39
CA VAL A 12 5.84 9.34 2.13
C VAL A 12 5.58 8.28 3.21
N ILE A 13 5.77 6.99 2.91
CA ILE A 13 5.64 5.92 3.90
C ILE A 13 6.65 6.12 5.04
N ALA A 14 7.91 6.41 4.71
CA ALA A 14 8.94 6.69 5.72
C ALA A 14 8.62 7.91 6.58
N ASP A 15 8.10 9.00 5.98
CA ASP A 15 7.71 10.21 6.71
C ASP A 15 6.54 9.97 7.69
N LEU A 16 5.69 8.98 7.43
CA LEU A 16 4.61 8.55 8.34
C LEU A 16 5.08 7.64 9.48
N LEU A 17 6.29 7.10 9.39
CA LEU A 17 6.84 6.17 10.37
C LEU A 17 7.80 6.91 11.32
N PRO A 18 7.64 6.78 12.66
CA PRO A 18 8.66 7.21 13.62
C PRO A 18 9.95 6.40 13.47
N ASN A 19 11.07 7.01 13.82
CA ASN A 19 12.36 6.31 13.90
C ASN A 19 12.29 5.16 14.92
N ASN A 20 13.08 4.11 14.69
CA ASN A 20 13.20 2.94 15.57
C ASN A 20 11.87 2.17 15.77
N SER A 21 10.90 2.32 14.87
CA SER A 21 9.66 1.55 14.90
C SER A 21 9.89 0.10 14.48
N ARG A 22 9.10 -0.83 15.05
CA ARG A 22 8.99 -2.21 14.59
C ARG A 22 7.92 -2.29 13.53
N VAL A 23 8.30 -2.65 12.30
CA VAL A 23 7.43 -2.62 11.12
C VAL A 23 7.34 -4.00 10.47
N LEU A 24 6.14 -4.42 10.09
CA LEU A 24 5.91 -5.53 9.18
C LEU A 24 5.48 -4.98 7.82
N ASP A 25 6.23 -5.33 6.77
CA ASP A 25 5.87 -5.03 5.36
C ASP A 25 5.19 -6.26 4.75
N VAL A 26 3.88 -6.18 4.52
CA VAL A 26 3.05 -7.30 4.03
C VAL A 26 2.95 -7.24 2.51
N GLY A 27 3.36 -8.31 1.84
CA GLY A 27 3.57 -8.30 0.40
C GLY A 27 4.79 -7.46 0.02
N CYS A 28 5.91 -7.68 0.72
CA CYS A 28 7.10 -6.83 0.62
C CYS A 28 7.82 -6.89 -0.74
N GLY A 29 7.41 -7.80 -1.63
CA GLY A 29 8.01 -7.97 -2.93
C GLY A 29 9.51 -8.28 -2.83
N ASP A 30 10.33 -7.58 -3.61
CA ASP A 30 11.78 -7.73 -3.62
C ASP A 30 12.50 -7.07 -2.43
N GLY A 31 11.77 -6.56 -1.44
CA GLY A 31 12.28 -5.89 -0.26
C GLY A 31 12.77 -4.45 -0.50
N SER A 32 12.44 -3.82 -1.62
CA SER A 32 12.94 -2.48 -1.94
C SER A 32 12.46 -1.42 -0.95
N LEU A 33 11.20 -1.49 -0.47
CA LEU A 33 10.70 -0.61 0.59
C LEU A 33 11.40 -0.88 1.92
N MET A 34 11.54 -2.15 2.29
CA MET A 34 12.22 -2.56 3.53
C MET A 34 13.65 -2.01 3.59
N ASN A 35 14.41 -2.15 2.49
CA ASN A 35 15.78 -1.62 2.41
C ASN A 35 15.80 -0.10 2.58
N PHE A 36 14.89 0.60 1.90
CA PHE A 36 14.75 2.05 2.01
C PHE A 36 14.45 2.50 3.45
N LEU A 37 13.50 1.85 4.13
CA LEU A 37 13.12 2.17 5.51
C LEU A 37 14.27 1.94 6.50
N LYS A 38 15.04 0.86 6.30
CA LYS A 38 16.21 0.55 7.12
C LYS A 38 17.32 1.60 6.96
N GLU A 39 17.59 2.02 5.74
CA GLU A 39 18.64 3.01 5.43
C GLU A 39 18.28 4.42 5.92
N GLU A 40 17.01 4.84 5.71
CA GLU A 40 16.59 6.24 5.98
C GLU A 40 16.18 6.50 7.43
N LYS A 41 15.67 5.50 8.15
CA LYS A 41 15.00 5.70 9.44
C LYS A 41 15.47 4.78 10.57
N ASN A 42 16.45 3.91 10.32
CA ASN A 42 16.87 2.88 11.28
C ASN A 42 15.66 2.06 11.82
N ILE A 43 14.74 1.70 10.95
CA ILE A 43 13.52 0.96 11.29
C ILE A 43 13.86 -0.54 11.36
N GLU A 44 13.36 -1.22 12.40
CA GLU A 44 13.36 -2.68 12.46
C GLU A 44 12.20 -3.20 11.59
N VAL A 45 12.51 -3.52 10.33
CA VAL A 45 11.51 -3.99 9.37
C VAL A 45 11.67 -5.47 9.08
N ARG A 46 10.53 -6.20 9.04
CA ARG A 46 10.42 -7.59 8.59
C ARG A 46 9.45 -7.67 7.42
N GLY A 47 9.67 -8.57 6.48
CA GLY A 47 8.77 -8.81 5.36
C GLY A 47 7.92 -10.06 5.53
N LEU A 48 6.73 -10.04 4.92
CA LEU A 48 5.92 -11.23 4.65
C LEU A 48 5.62 -11.25 3.15
N GLU A 49 6.04 -12.32 2.45
CA GLU A 49 5.94 -12.40 0.99
C GLU A 49 5.55 -13.82 0.56
N LEU A 50 4.63 -13.92 -0.39
CA LEU A 50 4.16 -15.20 -0.93
C LEU A 50 5.12 -15.78 -1.98
N ASN A 51 5.65 -14.92 -2.86
CA ASN A 51 6.43 -15.35 -4.01
C ASN A 51 7.87 -15.71 -3.60
N GLN A 52 8.25 -16.97 -3.83
CA GLN A 52 9.56 -17.50 -3.46
C GLN A 52 10.74 -16.75 -4.11
N GLU A 53 10.60 -16.30 -5.36
CA GLU A 53 11.68 -15.53 -6.03
C GLU A 53 11.92 -14.19 -5.35
N ASN A 54 10.84 -13.53 -4.89
CA ASN A 54 10.94 -12.28 -4.15
C ASN A 54 11.53 -12.49 -2.75
N VAL A 55 11.14 -13.56 -2.06
CA VAL A 55 11.75 -13.96 -0.79
C VAL A 55 13.26 -14.15 -0.96
N GLN A 56 13.70 -14.84 -2.01
CA GLN A 56 15.12 -15.01 -2.30
C GLN A 56 15.85 -13.68 -2.55
N LYS A 57 15.20 -12.72 -3.23
CA LYS A 57 15.75 -11.36 -3.43
C LYS A 57 15.92 -10.61 -2.10
N CYS A 58 14.94 -10.75 -1.18
CA CYS A 58 15.06 -10.17 0.17
C CYS A 58 16.22 -10.78 0.95
N ILE A 59 16.34 -12.11 0.96
CA ILE A 59 17.44 -12.82 1.64
C ILE A 59 18.80 -12.39 1.08
N ASN A 60 18.93 -12.27 -0.23
CA ASN A 60 20.16 -11.84 -0.89
C ASN A 60 20.56 -10.39 -0.52
N LYS A 61 19.57 -9.55 -0.12
CA LYS A 61 19.79 -8.19 0.40
C LYS A 61 20.03 -8.15 1.92
N GLY A 62 20.04 -9.30 2.60
CA GLY A 62 20.18 -9.38 4.06
C GLY A 62 18.95 -8.83 4.81
N LEU A 63 17.76 -8.92 4.21
CA LEU A 63 16.51 -8.47 4.80
C LEU A 63 15.77 -9.65 5.43
N PRO A 64 15.25 -9.51 6.68
CA PRO A 64 14.47 -10.54 7.33
C PRO A 64 13.09 -10.65 6.67
N VAL A 65 12.76 -11.83 6.14
CA VAL A 65 11.51 -12.10 5.44
C VAL A 65 10.95 -13.46 5.82
N ILE A 66 9.63 -13.53 5.96
CA ILE A 66 8.86 -14.76 6.16
C ILE A 66 8.19 -15.08 4.81
N GLN A 67 8.36 -16.32 4.33
CA GLN A 67 7.60 -16.78 3.18
C GLN A 67 6.24 -17.30 3.64
N GLY A 68 5.15 -16.73 3.10
CA GLY A 68 3.79 -17.16 3.45
C GLY A 68 2.70 -16.35 2.79
N ASN A 69 1.49 -16.89 2.83
CA ASN A 69 0.29 -16.18 2.39
C ASN A 69 -0.22 -15.31 3.53
N ALA A 70 -0.29 -13.99 3.32
CA ALA A 70 -0.76 -13.07 4.35
C ALA A 70 -2.19 -13.37 4.84
N GLU A 71 -3.07 -13.90 3.98
CA GLU A 71 -4.44 -14.26 4.37
C GLU A 71 -4.50 -15.38 5.41
N THR A 72 -3.47 -16.23 5.46
CA THR A 72 -3.36 -17.33 6.44
C THR A 72 -2.36 -17.03 7.55
N GLU A 73 -1.26 -16.34 7.27
CA GLU A 73 -0.18 -16.16 8.24
C GLU A 73 -0.45 -15.05 9.26
N LEU A 74 -1.21 -14.00 8.88
CA LEU A 74 -1.42 -12.84 9.76
C LEU A 74 -2.09 -13.21 11.10
N HIS A 75 -2.90 -14.26 11.16
CA HIS A 75 -3.55 -14.66 12.41
C HIS A 75 -2.58 -15.25 13.45
N HIS A 76 -1.38 -15.67 13.05
CA HIS A 76 -0.35 -16.16 13.96
C HIS A 76 0.40 -15.03 14.68
N PHE A 77 0.32 -13.81 14.20
CA PHE A 77 0.95 -12.67 14.87
C PHE A 77 0.14 -12.25 16.10
N PRO A 78 0.81 -12.00 17.25
CA PRO A 78 0.12 -11.53 18.45
C PRO A 78 -0.49 -10.14 18.25
N ASP A 79 -1.55 -9.85 19.01
CA ASP A 79 -2.19 -8.53 19.02
C ASP A 79 -1.20 -7.44 19.47
N GLN A 80 -1.25 -6.28 18.80
CA GLN A 80 -0.44 -5.10 19.13
C GLN A 80 1.08 -5.37 19.25
N SER A 81 1.56 -6.43 18.58
CA SER A 81 2.98 -6.85 18.64
C SER A 81 3.92 -5.96 17.82
N LEU A 82 3.36 -5.15 16.93
CA LEU A 82 4.10 -4.24 16.05
C LEU A 82 3.66 -2.79 16.23
N ASP A 83 4.59 -1.86 16.02
CA ASP A 83 4.25 -0.45 16.08
C ASP A 83 3.49 -0.04 14.80
N TYR A 84 3.92 -0.53 13.63
CA TYR A 84 3.26 -0.30 12.35
C TYR A 84 3.22 -1.56 11.49
N VAL A 85 2.18 -1.66 10.68
CA VAL A 85 2.11 -2.61 9.57
C VAL A 85 1.96 -1.82 8.27
N VAL A 86 2.75 -2.15 7.26
CA VAL A 86 2.70 -1.52 5.94
C VAL A 86 2.14 -2.50 4.93
N LEU A 87 1.25 -2.04 4.09
CA LEU A 87 0.68 -2.77 2.95
C LEU A 87 0.81 -1.88 1.71
N SER A 88 1.93 -2.03 1.00
CA SER A 88 2.23 -1.19 -0.15
C SER A 88 1.72 -1.81 -1.44
N GLN A 89 0.67 -1.21 -2.02
CA GLN A 89 0.05 -1.59 -3.31
C GLN A 89 -0.33 -3.09 -3.42
N SER A 90 -0.65 -3.74 -2.31
CA SER A 90 -0.98 -5.17 -2.26
C SER A 90 -2.43 -5.45 -1.85
N LEU A 91 -3.16 -4.48 -1.25
CA LEU A 91 -4.53 -4.67 -0.76
C LEU A 91 -5.48 -5.23 -1.82
N GLN A 92 -5.38 -4.72 -3.03
CA GLN A 92 -6.24 -5.10 -4.15
C GLN A 92 -5.94 -6.48 -4.74
N ALA A 93 -4.88 -7.14 -4.30
CA ALA A 93 -4.50 -8.48 -4.74
C ALA A 93 -5.00 -9.62 -3.83
N PHE A 94 -5.53 -9.30 -2.65
CA PHE A 94 -6.09 -10.29 -1.74
C PHE A 94 -7.51 -10.70 -2.14
N TYR A 95 -7.89 -11.94 -1.82
CA TYR A 95 -9.26 -12.42 -2.00
C TYR A 95 -10.21 -11.81 -0.98
N GLU A 96 -9.77 -11.65 0.28
CA GLU A 96 -10.55 -11.12 1.40
C GLU A 96 -9.91 -9.85 2.00
N PRO A 97 -9.85 -8.71 1.26
CA PRO A 97 -9.13 -7.51 1.70
C PRO A 97 -9.65 -6.92 3.02
N GLU A 98 -10.94 -7.06 3.32
CA GLU A 98 -11.53 -6.66 4.61
C GLU A 98 -10.92 -7.46 5.77
N LYS A 99 -10.82 -8.78 5.62
CA LYS A 99 -10.27 -9.66 6.66
C LYS A 99 -8.78 -9.40 6.88
N VAL A 100 -8.05 -9.16 5.77
CA VAL A 100 -6.63 -8.76 5.84
C VAL A 100 -6.51 -7.46 6.62
N LEU A 101 -7.24 -6.40 6.27
CA LEU A 101 -7.19 -5.11 6.97
C LEU A 101 -7.52 -5.22 8.47
N LYS A 102 -8.52 -6.03 8.84
CA LYS A 102 -8.83 -6.30 10.26
C LYS A 102 -7.65 -6.94 11.00
N ASN A 103 -6.97 -7.92 10.38
CA ASN A 103 -5.80 -8.54 10.96
C ASN A 103 -4.63 -7.55 11.09
N LEU A 104 -4.38 -6.71 10.08
CA LEU A 104 -3.33 -5.69 10.16
C LEU A 104 -3.57 -4.71 11.32
N LEU A 105 -4.82 -4.24 11.50
CA LEU A 105 -5.23 -3.35 12.60
C LEU A 105 -5.18 -4.04 13.97
N ARG A 106 -5.33 -5.36 14.04
CA ARG A 106 -5.16 -6.13 15.26
C ARG A 106 -3.69 -6.25 15.67
N ILE A 107 -2.81 -6.50 14.69
CA ILE A 107 -1.38 -6.76 14.90
C ILE A 107 -0.59 -5.48 15.17
N GLY A 108 -0.88 -4.41 14.44
CA GLY A 108 -0.18 -3.13 14.52
C GLY A 108 -0.96 -2.06 15.26
N LYS A 109 -0.27 -1.16 15.98
CA LYS A 109 -0.86 0.04 16.59
C LYS A 109 -1.38 1.02 15.53
N ALA A 110 -0.82 0.97 14.33
CA ALA A 110 -1.29 1.69 13.16
C ALA A 110 -0.90 0.93 11.88
N VAL A 111 -1.67 1.17 10.82
CA VAL A 111 -1.47 0.53 9.52
C VAL A 111 -1.30 1.60 8.45
N ILE A 112 -0.31 1.42 7.57
CA ILE A 112 -0.13 2.25 6.38
C ILE A 112 -0.52 1.40 5.17
N VAL A 113 -1.52 1.87 4.43
CA VAL A 113 -2.01 1.20 3.21
C VAL A 113 -1.82 2.11 2.02
N SER A 114 -1.13 1.67 0.99
CA SER A 114 -1.11 2.38 -0.29
C SER A 114 -1.90 1.63 -1.36
N ILE A 115 -2.67 2.39 -2.14
CA ILE A 115 -3.48 1.85 -3.23
C ILE A 115 -3.29 2.64 -4.52
N PRO A 116 -3.21 1.99 -5.69
CA PRO A 116 -3.34 2.65 -6.97
C PRO A 116 -4.78 3.16 -7.12
N ASN A 117 -4.92 4.40 -7.59
CA ASN A 117 -6.23 5.05 -7.67
C ASN A 117 -6.88 4.86 -9.05
N PHE A 118 -7.89 4.02 -9.14
CA PHE A 118 -8.73 3.89 -10.34
C PHE A 118 -9.60 5.12 -10.61
N GLY A 119 -9.80 5.99 -9.61
CA GLY A 119 -10.49 7.28 -9.75
C GLY A 119 -9.68 8.37 -10.46
N TYR A 120 -8.42 8.13 -10.80
CA TYR A 120 -7.56 9.09 -11.48
C TYR A 120 -8.11 9.49 -12.85
N TRP A 121 -8.08 10.78 -13.19
CA TRP A 121 -8.73 11.31 -14.38
C TRP A 121 -8.32 10.62 -15.70
N LYS A 122 -7.05 10.25 -15.88
CA LYS A 122 -6.59 9.54 -17.08
C LYS A 122 -7.22 8.15 -17.22
N VAL A 123 -7.45 7.46 -16.10
CA VAL A 123 -8.16 6.17 -16.06
C VAL A 123 -9.61 6.37 -16.52
N ARG A 124 -10.29 7.38 -15.95
CA ARG A 124 -11.69 7.71 -16.29
C ARG A 124 -11.84 8.10 -17.76
N VAL A 125 -10.98 8.97 -18.26
CA VAL A 125 -10.99 9.40 -19.67
C VAL A 125 -10.78 8.22 -20.61
N LYS A 126 -9.83 7.32 -20.30
CA LYS A 126 -9.59 6.15 -21.13
C LYS A 126 -10.79 5.20 -21.18
N LEU A 127 -11.40 4.92 -20.03
CA LEU A 127 -12.62 4.11 -19.96
C LEU A 127 -13.79 4.78 -20.68
N LEU A 128 -14.00 6.09 -20.48
CA LEU A 128 -15.15 6.81 -21.05
C LEU A 128 -15.09 6.92 -22.58
N PHE A 129 -13.93 7.24 -23.13
CA PHE A 129 -13.81 7.54 -24.56
C PHE A 129 -13.35 6.35 -25.42
N PHE A 130 -12.64 5.38 -24.83
CA PHE A 130 -12.08 4.26 -25.58
C PHE A 130 -12.68 2.92 -25.18
N GLY A 131 -13.41 2.83 -24.05
CA GLY A 131 -14.00 1.58 -23.59
C GLY A 131 -12.97 0.49 -23.22
N GLU A 132 -11.69 0.88 -22.99
CA GLU A 132 -10.60 -0.05 -22.72
C GLU A 132 -10.08 0.10 -21.30
N MET A 133 -9.71 -1.02 -20.67
CA MET A 133 -9.03 -1.00 -19.37
C MET A 133 -7.69 -0.27 -19.48
N PRO A 134 -7.45 0.72 -18.61
CA PRO A 134 -6.27 1.55 -18.70
C PRO A 134 -5.01 0.81 -18.24
N VAL A 135 -3.99 0.82 -19.09
CA VAL A 135 -2.62 0.48 -18.71
C VAL A 135 -1.88 1.79 -18.45
N THR A 136 -1.40 1.98 -17.24
CA THR A 136 -0.74 3.21 -16.79
C THR A 136 0.56 2.88 -16.03
N LYS A 137 1.33 3.89 -15.65
CA LYS A 137 2.53 3.67 -14.82
C LYS A 137 2.20 3.10 -13.42
N THR A 138 1.01 3.34 -12.89
CA THR A 138 0.53 2.80 -11.59
C THR A 138 -0.23 1.48 -11.74
N LEU A 139 -0.75 1.21 -12.91
CA LEU A 139 -1.46 0.01 -13.29
C LEU A 139 -0.78 -0.54 -14.56
N PRO A 140 0.41 -1.14 -14.42
CA PRO A 140 1.26 -1.47 -15.58
C PRO A 140 0.82 -2.73 -16.33
N ASN A 141 -0.06 -3.52 -15.75
CA ASN A 141 -0.46 -4.80 -16.29
C ASN A 141 -1.74 -4.68 -17.15
N THR A 142 -1.87 -5.55 -18.12
CA THR A 142 -3.11 -5.73 -18.86
C THR A 142 -4.18 -6.40 -17.99
N TRP A 143 -5.47 -6.28 -18.37
CA TRP A 143 -6.58 -6.81 -17.58
C TRP A 143 -6.50 -8.33 -17.33
N TYR A 144 -5.87 -9.08 -18.23
CA TYR A 144 -5.72 -10.54 -18.14
C TYR A 144 -4.42 -11.00 -17.47
N ASN A 145 -3.49 -10.08 -17.16
CA ASN A 145 -2.19 -10.37 -16.54
C ASN A 145 -1.92 -9.50 -15.31
N THR A 146 -2.97 -9.01 -14.68
CA THR A 146 -2.88 -8.21 -13.46
C THR A 146 -3.05 -9.09 -12.22
N PRO A 147 -2.23 -8.89 -11.15
CA PRO A 147 -2.49 -9.51 -9.87
C PRO A 147 -3.65 -8.86 -9.12
N ASN A 148 -4.16 -7.70 -9.59
CA ASN A 148 -5.22 -6.98 -8.91
C ASN A 148 -6.57 -7.65 -9.13
N LEU A 149 -7.15 -8.20 -8.07
CA LEU A 149 -8.49 -8.80 -8.06
C LEU A 149 -9.56 -7.73 -7.86
N HIS A 150 -9.26 -6.70 -7.07
CA HIS A 150 -10.18 -5.63 -6.73
C HIS A 150 -9.67 -4.29 -7.27
N MET A 151 -10.58 -3.54 -7.89
CA MET A 151 -10.30 -2.19 -8.37
C MET A 151 -10.95 -1.19 -7.42
N CYS A 152 -10.16 -0.31 -6.81
CA CYS A 152 -10.69 0.68 -5.89
C CYS A 152 -10.14 2.08 -6.18
N THR A 153 -10.87 3.07 -5.72
CA THR A 153 -10.46 4.47 -5.74
C THR A 153 -10.08 4.91 -4.33
N ILE A 154 -9.41 6.06 -4.23
CA ILE A 154 -9.18 6.70 -2.92
C ILE A 154 -10.51 6.91 -2.18
N LYS A 155 -11.56 7.29 -2.90
CA LYS A 155 -12.90 7.54 -2.32
C LYS A 155 -13.53 6.24 -1.78
N ASP A 156 -13.34 5.10 -2.47
CA ASP A 156 -13.87 3.81 -2.01
C ASP A 156 -13.21 3.38 -0.69
N LEU A 157 -11.88 3.57 -0.56
CA LEU A 157 -11.22 3.22 0.70
C LEU A 157 -11.61 4.16 1.85
N PHE A 158 -11.85 5.45 1.58
CA PHE A 158 -12.46 6.36 2.57
C PHE A 158 -13.83 5.87 3.04
N LYS A 159 -14.70 5.53 2.09
CA LYS A 159 -16.06 5.03 2.38
C LYS A 159 -16.00 3.72 3.17
N PHE A 160 -15.15 2.80 2.77
CA PHE A 160 -14.92 1.55 3.48
C PHE A 160 -14.48 1.79 4.94
N CYS A 161 -13.53 2.69 5.18
CA CYS A 161 -13.09 3.03 6.52
C CYS A 161 -14.24 3.62 7.37
N ASP A 162 -15.04 4.53 6.79
CA ASP A 162 -16.24 5.09 7.47
C ASP A 162 -17.25 3.99 7.83
N GLU A 163 -17.59 3.09 6.89
CA GLU A 163 -18.55 2.00 7.09
C GLU A 163 -18.08 0.98 8.15
N LYS A 164 -16.77 0.76 8.25
CA LYS A 164 -16.18 -0.19 9.21
C LYS A 164 -15.71 0.45 10.51
N ASN A 165 -15.97 1.76 10.71
CA ASN A 165 -15.52 2.54 11.87
C ASN A 165 -13.99 2.48 12.06
N ILE A 166 -13.24 2.45 10.97
CA ILE A 166 -11.78 2.52 10.97
C ILE A 166 -11.37 3.98 10.99
N ASN A 167 -10.59 4.38 12.00
CA ASN A 167 -10.12 5.74 12.12
C ASN A 167 -9.03 6.05 11.07
N ILE A 168 -9.26 7.07 10.24
CA ILE A 168 -8.29 7.58 9.29
C ILE A 168 -7.50 8.72 9.95
N LYS A 169 -6.24 8.47 10.29
CA LYS A 169 -5.35 9.48 10.90
C LYS A 169 -4.84 10.48 9.87
N GLN A 170 -4.44 9.99 8.69
CA GLN A 170 -3.90 10.82 7.62
C GLN A 170 -4.05 10.14 6.27
N VAL A 171 -4.24 10.92 5.20
CA VAL A 171 -4.19 10.43 3.82
C VAL A 171 -3.35 11.35 2.97
N VAL A 172 -2.45 10.77 2.19
CA VAL A 172 -1.57 11.49 1.26
C VAL A 172 -1.81 10.99 -0.16
N GLY A 173 -2.15 11.90 -1.04
CA GLY A 173 -2.20 11.67 -2.48
C GLY A 173 -0.83 11.85 -3.10
N VAL A 174 -0.41 10.92 -3.95
CA VAL A 174 0.90 10.96 -4.61
C VAL A 174 0.73 11.03 -6.12
N ASN A 175 1.45 11.97 -6.73
CA ASN A 175 1.63 12.13 -8.17
C ASN A 175 3.13 12.02 -8.55
N GLU A 176 3.44 12.22 -9.84
CA GLU A 176 4.83 12.19 -10.30
C GLU A 176 5.67 13.30 -9.66
N ASP A 177 5.10 14.50 -9.58
CA ASP A 177 5.84 15.70 -9.20
C ASP A 177 5.49 16.23 -7.81
N GLU A 178 4.34 15.85 -7.25
CA GLU A 178 3.86 16.38 -5.97
C GLU A 178 3.21 15.33 -5.08
N THR A 179 3.15 15.65 -3.80
CA THR A 179 2.35 14.98 -2.79
C THR A 179 1.37 15.98 -2.18
N SER A 180 0.20 15.53 -1.76
CA SER A 180 -0.80 16.41 -1.19
C SER A 180 -1.63 15.72 -0.12
N LEU A 181 -1.94 16.43 0.95
CA LEU A 181 -2.86 15.93 1.97
C LEU A 181 -4.28 15.83 1.41
N ILE A 182 -4.93 14.70 1.70
CA ILE A 182 -6.33 14.45 1.34
C ILE A 182 -7.16 14.49 2.61
N LYS A 183 -8.20 15.34 2.59
CA LYS A 183 -9.20 15.48 3.66
C LYS A 183 -10.58 15.25 3.04
N LYS A 184 -11.61 15.00 3.87
CA LYS A 184 -13.00 14.88 3.38
C LYS A 184 -13.42 16.09 2.53
N SER A 185 -12.98 17.31 2.87
CA SER A 185 -13.31 18.55 2.17
C SER A 185 -12.75 18.67 0.74
N ASN A 186 -11.66 17.99 0.43
CA ASN A 186 -11.03 18.03 -0.91
C ASN A 186 -10.98 16.67 -1.60
N LEU A 187 -11.69 15.68 -1.05
CA LEU A 187 -11.63 14.29 -1.49
C LEU A 187 -11.97 14.12 -2.97
N GLU A 188 -13.02 14.77 -3.47
CA GLU A 188 -13.46 14.65 -4.87
C GLU A 188 -12.37 15.10 -5.84
N ILE A 189 -11.77 16.27 -5.58
CA ILE A 189 -10.70 16.83 -6.43
C ILE A 189 -9.45 15.95 -6.34
N LYS A 190 -9.05 15.54 -5.12
CA LYS A 190 -7.84 14.74 -4.93
C LYS A 190 -8.01 13.32 -5.44
N ASN A 191 -9.21 12.72 -5.34
CA ASN A 191 -9.52 11.45 -5.97
C ASN A 191 -9.40 11.53 -7.51
N LEU A 192 -9.74 12.67 -8.11
CA LEU A 192 -9.60 12.86 -9.55
C LEU A 192 -8.14 13.04 -9.99
N PHE A 193 -7.32 13.72 -9.18
CA PHE A 193 -5.97 14.13 -9.60
C PHE A 193 -4.81 13.35 -8.96
N SER A 194 -5.05 12.51 -7.94
CA SER A 194 -3.99 11.67 -7.35
C SER A 194 -3.92 10.30 -8.02
N LYS A 195 -2.70 9.84 -8.34
CA LYS A 195 -2.45 8.51 -8.96
C LYS A 195 -2.42 7.39 -7.95
N LEU A 196 -1.98 7.70 -6.73
CA LEU A 196 -1.85 6.76 -5.62
C LEU A 196 -2.39 7.44 -4.36
N GLY A 197 -3.05 6.69 -3.51
CA GLY A 197 -3.46 7.10 -2.16
C GLY A 197 -2.68 6.32 -1.11
N ILE A 198 -2.12 7.01 -0.10
CA ILE A 198 -1.46 6.41 1.05
C ILE A 198 -2.25 6.80 2.28
N PHE A 199 -2.76 5.82 2.99
CA PHE A 199 -3.60 5.95 4.17
C PHE A 199 -2.83 5.51 5.41
N LEU A 200 -2.83 6.33 6.44
CA LEU A 200 -2.48 5.97 7.81
C LEU A 200 -3.78 5.80 8.59
N ILE A 201 -4.05 4.60 9.05
CA ILE A 201 -5.27 4.19 9.75
C ILE A 201 -4.97 3.53 11.10
N GLY A 202 -5.96 3.51 12.00
CA GLY A 202 -5.83 2.85 13.31
C GLY A 202 -6.12 3.71 14.52
#